data_b6fbf86368f25bf98fa26febe762fb98
#
_entry.id   b6fbf86368f25bf98fa26febe762fb98
#
_cell.length_a   1.000
_cell.length_b   1.000
_cell.length_c   1.000
_cell.angle_alpha   90.00
_cell.angle_beta   90.00
_cell.angle_gamma   90.00
#
_symmetry.space_group_name_H-M   'P 1'
#
loop_
_entity.id
_entity.type
_entity.pdbx_description
1 polymer ?
#
loop_
_entity_poly.entity_id
_entity_poly.type
_entity_poly.pdbx_seq_one_letter_code
_entity_poly.pdbx_strand_id
1 'polypeptide(L)'
;LVFDAAQSAADKAISDKIQAKYSVAGTSDHAYGYDCMNIVLNSFKSAGTLKPAAVVETLGKTDHKGILGRFVFDQNNHTAKYGPDFIPIPTAQIQNGKNVIIWPKNVASGSYQVQPWMK
;
A
#
# COMPACT_ATOMS: atom_id res chain seq x y z
N LEU A 1 -6.86 5.44 3.01
CA LEU A 1 -6.32 4.08 3.10
C LEU A 1 -6.02 3.73 4.55
N VAL A 2 -6.29 2.52 4.95
CA VAL A 2 -5.98 2.04 6.30
C VAL A 2 -4.71 1.21 6.19
N PHE A 3 -3.68 1.62 6.90
CA PHE A 3 -2.44 0.87 7.07
C PHE A 3 -2.48 0.23 8.46
N ASP A 4 -2.22 -1.06 8.52
CA ASP A 4 -2.04 -1.78 9.77
C ASP A 4 -0.64 -2.42 9.72
N ALA A 5 0.26 -1.93 10.55
CA ALA A 5 1.64 -2.43 10.66
C ALA A 5 1.72 -3.94 11.03
N ALA A 6 0.60 -4.54 11.42
CA ALA A 6 0.50 -5.97 11.74
C ALA A 6 0.19 -6.87 10.53
N GLN A 7 -0.09 -6.31 9.34
CA GLN A 7 -0.54 -7.09 8.18
C GLN A 7 0.53 -8.02 7.60
N SER A 8 1.77 -7.56 7.58
CA SER A 8 2.89 -8.38 7.07
C SER A 8 4.19 -8.05 7.78
N ALA A 9 5.17 -8.95 7.65
CA ALA A 9 6.52 -8.68 8.16
C ALA A 9 7.17 -7.45 7.47
N ALA A 10 6.85 -7.19 6.21
CA ALA A 10 7.34 -6.03 5.47
C ALA A 10 6.74 -4.73 6.01
N ASP A 11 5.44 -4.71 6.29
CA ASP A 11 4.72 -3.57 6.88
C ASP A 11 5.31 -3.23 8.24
N LYS A 12 5.51 -4.25 9.07
CA LYS A 12 6.14 -4.09 10.38
C LYS A 12 7.56 -3.54 10.27
N ALA A 13 8.37 -4.06 9.38
CA ALA A 13 9.75 -3.61 9.21
C ALA A 13 9.86 -2.14 8.79
N ILE A 14 8.97 -1.66 7.93
CA ILE A 14 8.91 -0.23 7.55
C ILE A 14 8.43 0.61 8.72
N SER A 15 7.38 0.20 9.42
CA SER A 15 6.86 0.90 10.59
C SER A 15 7.93 1.03 11.68
N ASP A 16 8.66 -0.04 11.97
CA ASP A 16 9.75 -0.05 12.96
C ASP A 16 10.88 0.93 12.57
N LYS A 17 11.25 0.98 11.28
CA LYS A 17 12.27 1.94 10.78
C LYS A 17 11.80 3.39 10.92
N ILE A 18 10.55 3.67 10.62
CA ILE A 18 9.96 5.01 10.74
C ILE A 18 9.93 5.42 12.22
N GLN A 19 9.45 4.52 13.09
CA GLN A 19 9.42 4.74 14.53
C GLN A 19 10.82 5.00 15.09
N ALA A 20 11.81 4.21 14.69
CA ALA A 20 13.18 4.36 15.15
C ALA A 20 13.83 5.69 14.69
N LYS A 21 13.50 6.15 13.48
CA LYS A 21 14.13 7.34 12.90
C LYS A 21 13.42 8.65 13.25
N TYR A 22 12.08 8.61 13.32
CA TYR A 22 11.26 9.81 13.42
C TYR A 22 10.39 9.87 14.68
N SER A 23 10.40 8.82 15.51
CA SER A 23 9.57 8.68 16.73
C SER A 23 8.06 8.81 16.48
N VAL A 24 7.62 8.44 15.28
CA VAL A 24 6.20 8.42 14.88
C VAL A 24 5.81 7.03 14.37
N ALA A 25 4.56 6.67 14.56
CA ALA A 25 4.04 5.41 14.02
C ALA A 25 4.02 5.45 12.49
N GLY A 26 4.27 4.29 11.84
CA GLY A 26 4.10 4.13 10.41
C GLY A 26 2.64 4.31 10.01
N THR A 27 2.40 4.96 8.87
CA THR A 27 1.08 5.20 8.29
C THR A 27 1.02 4.72 6.85
N SER A 28 -0.19 4.69 6.27
CA SER A 28 -0.37 4.42 4.83
C SER A 28 0.44 5.36 3.94
N ASP A 29 0.60 6.63 4.33
CA ASP A 29 1.35 7.61 3.53
C ASP A 29 2.83 7.27 3.45
N HIS A 30 3.41 6.77 4.54
CA HIS A 30 4.78 6.27 4.56
C HIS A 30 4.95 5.05 3.65
N ALA A 31 4.00 4.10 3.70
CA ALA A 31 4.02 2.92 2.84
C ALA A 31 3.87 3.30 1.37
N TYR A 32 2.97 4.23 1.04
CA TYR A 32 2.83 4.77 -0.31
C TYR A 32 4.10 5.44 -0.79
N GLY A 33 4.68 6.33 0.01
CA GLY A 33 5.92 7.01 -0.35
C GLY A 33 7.06 6.03 -0.63
N TYR A 34 7.16 4.96 0.16
CA TYR A 34 8.14 3.91 -0.06
C TYR A 34 7.92 3.16 -1.37
N ASP A 35 6.69 2.70 -1.63
CA ASP A 35 6.36 1.97 -2.87
C ASP A 35 6.50 2.85 -4.10
N CYS A 36 6.01 4.10 -4.07
CA CYS A 36 6.15 5.06 -5.17
C CYS A 36 7.62 5.34 -5.50
N MET A 37 8.46 5.54 -4.49
CA MET A 37 9.89 5.77 -4.73
C MET A 37 10.55 4.54 -5.37
N ASN A 38 10.24 3.32 -4.93
CA ASN A 38 10.76 2.11 -5.54
C ASN A 38 10.31 1.95 -7.00
N ILE A 39 9.04 2.26 -7.30
CA ILE A 39 8.51 2.24 -8.67
C ILE A 39 9.27 3.22 -9.56
N VAL A 40 9.47 4.45 -9.10
CA VAL A 40 10.20 5.49 -9.85
C VAL A 40 11.65 5.10 -10.08
N LEU A 41 12.35 4.64 -9.04
CA LEU A 41 13.75 4.19 -9.16
C LEU A 41 13.91 3.00 -10.10
N ASN A 42 12.98 2.04 -10.04
CA ASN A 42 12.97 0.90 -10.95
C ASN A 42 12.69 1.33 -12.39
N SER A 43 11.85 2.34 -12.60
CA SER A 43 11.55 2.87 -13.93
C SER A 43 12.76 3.56 -14.55
N PHE A 44 13.52 4.36 -13.81
CA PHE A 44 14.80 4.92 -14.27
C PHE A 44 15.80 3.82 -14.63
N LYS A 45 15.88 2.80 -13.79
CA LYS A 45 16.78 1.65 -14.00
C LYS A 45 16.43 0.90 -15.27
N SER A 46 15.16 0.64 -15.50
CA SER A 46 14.66 -0.08 -16.66
C SER A 46 14.75 0.75 -17.95
N ALA A 47 14.53 2.06 -17.86
CA ALA A 47 14.67 2.98 -19.00
C ALA A 47 16.13 3.15 -19.44
N GLY A 48 17.11 2.95 -18.54
CA GLY A 48 18.52 3.18 -18.81
C GLY A 48 18.87 4.64 -19.15
N THR A 49 17.95 5.58 -18.93
CA THR A 49 18.07 6.99 -19.28
C THR A 49 17.13 7.84 -18.42
N LEU A 50 17.45 9.13 -18.31
CA LEU A 50 16.60 10.11 -17.64
C LEU A 50 15.65 10.86 -18.60
N LYS A 51 15.58 10.46 -19.88
CA LYS A 51 14.65 11.07 -20.84
C LYS A 51 13.20 10.81 -20.40
N PRO A 52 12.36 11.84 -20.19
CA PRO A 52 11.02 11.69 -19.64
C PRO A 52 10.14 10.69 -20.39
N ALA A 53 10.15 10.73 -21.74
CA ALA A 53 9.33 9.81 -22.55
C ALA A 53 9.67 8.33 -22.30
N ALA A 54 10.95 7.98 -22.20
CA ALA A 54 11.38 6.61 -21.93
C ALA A 54 11.01 6.17 -20.49
N VAL A 55 11.11 7.08 -19.52
CA VAL A 55 10.72 6.79 -18.12
C VAL A 55 9.22 6.59 -18.02
N VAL A 56 8.40 7.43 -18.67
CA VAL A 56 6.94 7.29 -18.71
C VAL A 56 6.53 5.96 -19.35
N GLU A 57 7.19 5.55 -20.44
CA GLU A 57 6.93 4.24 -21.05
C GLU A 57 7.22 3.09 -20.10
N THR A 58 8.31 3.13 -19.34
CA THR A 58 8.62 2.08 -18.34
C THR A 58 7.71 2.14 -17.14
N LEU A 59 7.27 3.32 -16.68
CA LEU A 59 6.25 3.48 -15.67
C LEU A 59 4.94 2.83 -16.08
N GLY A 60 4.51 3.02 -17.33
CA GLY A 60 3.30 2.36 -17.85
C GLY A 60 3.36 0.82 -17.80
N LYS A 61 4.55 0.24 -17.86
CA LYS A 61 4.78 -1.22 -17.78
C LYS A 61 5.02 -1.73 -16.35
N THR A 62 4.81 -0.90 -15.34
CA THR A 62 5.02 -1.27 -13.94
C THR A 62 4.20 -2.50 -13.55
N ASP A 63 4.89 -3.47 -12.94
CA ASP A 63 4.32 -4.58 -12.19
C ASP A 63 5.18 -4.73 -10.92
N HIS A 64 4.83 -3.94 -9.89
CA HIS A 64 5.61 -3.84 -8.66
C HIS A 64 4.83 -4.43 -7.49
N LYS A 65 5.40 -5.46 -6.86
CA LYS A 65 4.86 -6.03 -5.63
C LYS A 65 5.44 -5.25 -4.44
N GLY A 66 4.66 -4.26 -4.00
CA GLY A 66 5.00 -3.37 -2.91
C GLY A 66 4.39 -3.78 -1.56
N ILE A 67 4.53 -2.90 -0.58
CA ILE A 67 3.98 -3.06 0.78
C ILE A 67 2.45 -3.01 0.74
N LEU A 68 1.88 -2.06 -0.01
CA LEU A 68 0.42 -1.86 -0.09
C LEU A 68 -0.27 -2.81 -1.05
N GLY A 69 0.46 -3.63 -1.78
CA GLY A 69 -0.08 -4.57 -2.76
C GLY A 69 0.71 -4.57 -4.07
N ARG A 70 0.09 -5.09 -5.12
CA ARG A 70 0.67 -5.15 -6.45
C ARG A 70 0.27 -3.93 -7.28
N PHE A 71 1.23 -3.09 -7.62
CA PHE A 71 1.03 -1.90 -8.44
C PHE A 71 1.15 -2.25 -9.93
N VAL A 72 0.05 -2.15 -10.63
CA VAL A 72 -0.05 -2.23 -12.08
C VAL A 72 -0.87 -1.04 -12.54
N PHE A 73 -0.40 -0.29 -13.56
CA PHE A 73 -1.13 0.84 -14.07
C PHE A 73 -2.03 0.45 -15.24
N ASP A 74 -3.21 1.06 -15.29
CA ASP A 74 -4.09 0.97 -16.45
C ASP A 74 -3.53 1.84 -17.58
N GLN A 75 -3.40 1.27 -18.78
CA GLN A 75 -2.77 1.93 -19.90
C GLN A 75 -3.61 3.09 -20.51
N ASN A 76 -4.92 3.10 -20.23
CA ASN A 76 -5.82 4.08 -20.82
C ASN A 76 -5.91 5.37 -19.98
N ASN A 77 -5.84 5.24 -18.66
CA ASN A 77 -6.04 6.36 -17.73
C ASN A 77 -4.86 6.58 -16.77
N HIS A 78 -3.82 5.75 -16.85
CA HIS A 78 -2.60 5.81 -16.05
C HIS A 78 -2.83 5.69 -14.53
N THR A 79 -4.00 5.21 -14.09
CA THR A 79 -4.28 4.97 -12.67
C THR A 79 -3.79 3.60 -12.24
N ALA A 80 -3.45 3.45 -10.97
CA ALA A 80 -3.16 2.15 -10.39
C ALA A 80 -4.44 1.30 -10.34
N LYS A 81 -4.30 0.00 -10.65
CA LYS A 81 -5.39 -0.94 -10.52
C LYS A 81 -5.64 -1.30 -9.06
N TYR A 82 -6.90 -1.38 -8.68
CA TYR A 82 -7.35 -1.78 -7.35
C TYR A 82 -8.08 -3.12 -7.40
N GLY A 83 -8.08 -3.83 -6.28
CA GLY A 83 -8.80 -5.09 -6.13
C GLY A 83 -7.97 -6.18 -5.45
N PRO A 84 -8.52 -7.40 -5.34
CA PRO A 84 -7.89 -8.50 -4.61
C PRO A 84 -6.50 -8.89 -5.14
N ASP A 85 -6.30 -8.77 -6.46
CA ASP A 85 -5.04 -9.14 -7.12
C ASP A 85 -4.05 -7.97 -7.27
N PHE A 86 -4.44 -6.77 -6.87
CA PHE A 86 -3.67 -5.53 -7.01
C PHE A 86 -3.51 -4.82 -5.67
N ILE A 87 -3.85 -3.53 -5.61
CA ILE A 87 -3.88 -2.78 -4.36
C ILE A 87 -5.27 -3.01 -3.72
N PRO A 88 -5.37 -3.72 -2.60
CA PRO A 88 -6.65 -3.94 -1.94
C PRO A 88 -7.20 -2.62 -1.40
N ILE A 89 -8.53 -2.50 -1.41
CA ILE A 89 -9.24 -1.41 -0.73
C ILE A 89 -9.81 -1.97 0.57
N PRO A 90 -9.10 -1.86 1.70
CA PRO A 90 -9.55 -2.45 2.94
C PRO A 90 -10.70 -1.66 3.55
N THR A 91 -11.64 -2.39 4.16
CA THR A 91 -12.63 -1.84 5.05
C THR A 91 -12.18 -2.10 6.48
N ALA A 92 -12.14 -1.05 7.30
CA ALA A 92 -11.77 -1.16 8.69
C ALA A 92 -12.93 -0.77 9.61
N GLN A 93 -12.95 -1.33 10.79
CA GLN A 93 -13.82 -0.97 11.91
C GLN A 93 -12.96 -0.47 13.08
N ILE A 94 -13.38 0.60 13.73
CA ILE A 94 -12.73 1.03 14.98
C ILE A 94 -13.18 0.09 16.09
N GLN A 95 -12.23 -0.66 16.64
CA GLN A 95 -12.44 -1.59 17.75
C GLN A 95 -11.47 -1.23 18.88
N ASN A 96 -11.99 -0.91 20.06
CA ASN A 96 -11.18 -0.50 21.22
C ASN A 96 -10.19 0.64 20.90
N GLY A 97 -10.64 1.63 20.10
CA GLY A 97 -9.84 2.80 19.71
C GLY A 97 -8.78 2.53 18.64
N LYS A 98 -8.77 1.34 18.03
CA LYS A 98 -7.82 0.97 16.96
C LYS A 98 -8.56 0.65 15.66
N ASN A 99 -7.92 0.94 14.54
CA ASN A 99 -8.37 0.47 13.24
C ASN A 99 -8.11 -1.04 13.12
N VAL A 100 -9.17 -1.80 12.90
CA VAL A 100 -9.10 -3.25 12.64
C VAL A 100 -9.63 -3.48 11.23
N ILE A 101 -8.81 -4.01 10.34
CA ILE A 101 -9.24 -4.35 8.99
C ILE A 101 -10.10 -5.60 9.07
N ILE A 102 -11.33 -5.50 8.56
CA ILE A 102 -12.34 -6.56 8.61
C ILE A 102 -12.61 -7.16 7.22
N TRP A 103 -12.20 -6.49 6.16
CA TRP A 103 -12.37 -6.95 4.77
C TRP A 103 -11.33 -6.28 3.85
N PRO A 104 -10.88 -6.95 2.75
CA PRO A 104 -11.13 -8.35 2.38
C PRO A 104 -10.39 -9.34 3.29
N LYS A 105 -10.83 -10.59 3.31
CA LYS A 105 -10.33 -11.61 4.27
C LYS A 105 -8.83 -11.86 4.19
N ASN A 106 -8.24 -11.73 3.00
CA ASN A 106 -6.80 -11.98 2.78
C ASN A 106 -5.88 -10.90 3.41
N VAL A 107 -6.43 -9.75 3.79
CA VAL A 107 -5.70 -8.66 4.48
C VAL A 107 -6.35 -8.28 5.80
N ALA A 108 -7.39 -9.01 6.24
CA ALA A 108 -8.08 -8.72 7.48
C ALA A 108 -7.20 -9.02 8.70
N SER A 109 -7.16 -8.08 9.65
CA SER A 109 -6.50 -8.22 10.96
C SER A 109 -7.50 -8.61 12.07
N GLY A 110 -8.79 -8.65 11.76
CA GLY A 110 -9.84 -9.08 12.65
C GLY A 110 -11.17 -9.31 11.95
N SER A 111 -12.24 -9.49 12.71
CA SER A 111 -13.59 -9.69 12.20
C SER A 111 -14.53 -8.55 12.59
N TYR A 112 -15.60 -8.39 11.81
CA TYR A 112 -16.65 -7.42 12.12
C TYR A 112 -17.28 -7.71 13.48
N GLN A 113 -17.45 -6.67 14.28
CA GLN A 113 -18.15 -6.72 15.57
C GLN A 113 -19.44 -5.90 15.49
N VAL A 114 -20.58 -6.56 15.80
CA VAL A 114 -21.86 -5.87 15.91
C VAL A 114 -21.80 -4.89 17.08
N GLN A 115 -22.06 -3.62 16.79
CA GLN A 115 -22.02 -2.59 17.83
C GLN A 115 -23.24 -2.67 18.74
N PRO A 116 -23.14 -2.26 20.05
CA PRO A 116 -24.24 -2.38 20.99
C PRO A 116 -25.55 -1.72 20.55
N TRP A 117 -25.45 -0.60 19.82
CA TRP A 117 -26.62 0.13 19.30
C TRP A 117 -27.25 -0.45 18.04
N MET A 118 -26.66 -1.53 17.50
CA MET A 118 -27.17 -2.25 16.31
C MET A 118 -27.96 -3.52 16.70
N LYS A 119 -28.16 -3.75 17.98
CA LYS A 119 -28.90 -4.91 18.53
C LYS A 119 -30.34 -4.52 18.85
#